data_e2b4ffce0589dea14787199694279269
#
_entry.id   e2b4ffce0589dea14787199694279269
#
_cell.length_a   1.000
_cell.length_b   1.000
_cell.length_c   1.000
_cell.angle_alpha   90.00
_cell.angle_beta   90.00
_cell.angle_gamma   90.00
#
_symmetry.space_group_name_H-M   'P 1'
#
loop_
_entity.id
_entity.type
_entity.pdbx_description
1 polymer ?
#
loop_
_entity_poly.entity_id
_entity_poly.type
_entity_poly.pdbx_seq_one_letter_code
_entity_poly.pdbx_strand_id
1 'polypeptide(L)'
;QQQQQLKVLSSHHQRQQHPHKHHHHHTIAEEGLLLKDELLAMISLAIPVIATYLLEVIPSIITIVLVGRMTTNNGSTTDDEDDANSKLHLDAAALAVMYFNIVGIATGLGLLTALDTLCASAHGANQPTKMGQYLLTSIFVMVITLCVVGMVLYHTSDALVLFGLSQSLASNAGIFVDYMLPGIPFIYAYEALRKLSQARNETTPMVLAAVLSVLVNAGSGYYLVNYTSLGWLGAAVARTLGNMIMFPIVFIGMYFTDREFLSQVWAGFQVKEAITKQAI
;
A
#
# COMPACT_ATOMS: atom_id res chain seq x y z
N GLN A 1 13.43 -6.95 76.82
CA GLN A 1 13.17 -7.50 75.47
C GLN A 1 11.68 -7.50 75.08
N GLN A 2 10.74 -7.78 76.00
CA GLN A 2 9.29 -7.79 75.70
C GLN A 2 8.71 -6.40 75.42
N GLN A 3 9.21 -5.33 76.04
CA GLN A 3 8.73 -3.96 75.77
C GLN A 3 9.18 -3.41 74.40
N GLN A 4 10.28 -3.90 73.86
CA GLN A 4 10.72 -3.50 72.50
C GLN A 4 9.90 -4.18 71.41
N GLN A 5 9.46 -5.40 71.63
CA GLN A 5 8.60 -6.11 70.65
C GLN A 5 7.18 -5.50 70.59
N LEU A 6 6.63 -5.04 71.69
CA LEU A 6 5.33 -4.36 71.72
C LEU A 6 5.35 -2.99 71.05
N LYS A 7 6.47 -2.24 71.09
CA LYS A 7 6.63 -0.99 70.34
C LYS A 7 6.74 -1.19 68.84
N VAL A 8 7.38 -2.28 68.38
CA VAL A 8 7.46 -2.61 66.96
C VAL A 8 6.10 -3.06 66.41
N LEU A 9 5.34 -3.84 67.17
CA LEU A 9 4.00 -4.27 66.77
C LEU A 9 2.97 -3.12 66.75
N SER A 10 3.07 -2.15 67.66
CA SER A 10 2.20 -0.98 67.65
C SER A 10 2.50 -0.01 66.52
N SER A 11 3.76 0.09 66.09
CA SER A 11 4.16 0.90 64.94
C SER A 11 3.75 0.27 63.59
N HIS A 12 3.66 -1.06 63.52
CA HIS A 12 3.12 -1.76 62.36
C HIS A 12 1.59 -1.62 62.23
N HIS A 13 0.87 -1.56 63.36
CA HIS A 13 -0.61 -1.44 63.36
C HIS A 13 -1.07 -0.01 63.01
N GLN A 14 -0.26 1.02 63.34
CA GLN A 14 -0.57 2.41 62.96
C GLN A 14 -0.27 2.76 61.50
N ARG A 15 0.53 1.95 60.76
CA ARG A 15 0.76 2.13 59.33
C ARG A 15 -0.35 1.57 58.43
N GLN A 16 -1.29 0.79 58.95
CA GLN A 16 -2.39 0.21 58.16
C GLN A 16 -3.71 1.01 58.21
N GLN A 17 -3.76 2.17 58.86
CA GLN A 17 -4.99 2.98 58.95
C GLN A 17 -4.77 4.40 58.44
N HIS A 18 -4.31 4.60 57.19
CA HIS A 18 -4.48 5.87 56.48
C HIS A 18 -4.87 5.64 55.01
N PRO A 19 -5.70 6.53 54.48
CA PRO A 19 -6.85 6.12 53.69
C PRO A 19 -6.60 6.10 52.20
N HIS A 20 -7.10 5.04 51.61
CA HIS A 20 -7.17 4.79 50.17
C HIS A 20 -8.00 5.80 49.32
N LYS A 21 -8.33 7.00 49.83
CA LYS A 21 -9.22 7.90 49.10
C LYS A 21 -8.56 8.95 48.21
N HIS A 22 -7.27 9.23 48.33
CA HIS A 22 -6.59 10.22 47.47
C HIS A 22 -5.88 9.65 46.24
N HIS A 23 -5.63 8.35 46.19
CA HIS A 23 -4.96 7.73 45.05
C HIS A 23 -5.87 7.52 43.82
N HIS A 24 -7.19 7.36 44.01
CA HIS A 24 -8.12 7.08 42.92
C HIS A 24 -8.37 8.27 41.95
N HIS A 25 -8.34 9.51 42.47
CA HIS A 25 -8.57 10.67 41.61
C HIS A 25 -7.34 11.07 40.79
N HIS A 26 -6.12 10.82 41.29
CA HIS A 26 -4.89 11.05 40.53
C HIS A 26 -4.71 10.01 39.44
N THR A 27 -5.02 8.74 39.69
CA THR A 27 -4.91 7.66 38.71
C THR A 27 -5.84 7.84 37.50
N ILE A 28 -7.09 8.26 37.70
CA ILE A 28 -8.06 8.47 36.61
C ILE A 28 -7.66 9.66 35.72
N ALA A 29 -7.11 10.73 36.32
CA ALA A 29 -6.63 11.88 35.55
C ALA A 29 -5.33 11.55 34.78
N GLU A 30 -4.43 10.79 35.36
CA GLU A 30 -3.20 10.30 34.69
C GLU A 30 -3.51 9.28 33.61
N GLU A 31 -4.42 8.35 33.83
CA GLU A 31 -4.90 7.41 32.79
C GLU A 31 -5.59 8.14 31.63
N GLY A 32 -6.37 9.18 31.93
CA GLY A 32 -7.01 10.02 30.90
C GLY A 32 -5.99 10.84 30.08
N LEU A 33 -4.89 11.28 30.70
CA LEU A 33 -3.82 11.98 30.02
C LEU A 33 -3.01 11.03 29.13
N LEU A 34 -2.67 9.85 29.63
CA LEU A 34 -1.99 8.78 28.88
C LEU A 34 -2.82 8.33 27.67
N LEU A 35 -4.11 8.10 27.86
CA LEU A 35 -5.04 7.75 26.77
C LEU A 35 -5.09 8.84 25.69
N LYS A 36 -5.04 10.11 26.09
CA LYS A 36 -5.07 11.25 25.16
C LYS A 36 -3.77 11.33 24.35
N ASP A 37 -2.63 11.12 25.00
CA ASP A 37 -1.32 11.13 24.35
C ASP A 37 -1.15 9.93 23.40
N GLU A 38 -1.62 8.74 23.79
CA GLU A 38 -1.66 7.55 22.94
C GLU A 38 -2.58 7.76 21.73
N LEU A 39 -3.77 8.34 21.92
CA LEU A 39 -4.72 8.67 20.85
C LEU A 39 -4.11 9.66 19.86
N LEU A 40 -3.46 10.71 20.36
CA LEU A 40 -2.77 11.69 19.50
C LEU A 40 -1.62 11.05 18.72
N ALA A 41 -0.84 10.17 19.35
CA ALA A 41 0.21 9.41 18.68
C ALA A 41 -0.36 8.50 17.59
N MET A 42 -1.43 7.77 17.86
CA MET A 42 -2.11 6.93 16.87
C MET A 42 -2.66 7.76 15.69
N ILE A 43 -3.29 8.89 15.96
CA ILE A 43 -3.81 9.79 14.92
C ILE A 43 -2.67 10.35 14.06
N SER A 44 -1.57 10.78 14.68
CA SER A 44 -0.41 11.33 13.96
C SER A 44 0.24 10.31 13.01
N LEU A 45 0.19 9.03 13.36
CA LEU A 45 0.66 7.93 12.51
C LEU A 45 -0.36 7.54 11.43
N ALA A 46 -1.65 7.59 11.76
CA ALA A 46 -2.72 7.22 10.84
C ALA A 46 -2.90 8.21 9.69
N ILE A 47 -2.77 9.52 9.95
CA ILE A 47 -2.99 10.57 8.95
C ILE A 47 -2.11 10.40 7.69
N PRO A 48 -0.76 10.23 7.77
CA PRO A 48 0.06 10.04 6.60
C PRO A 48 -0.27 8.76 5.83
N VAL A 49 -0.62 7.69 6.54
CA VAL A 49 -1.01 6.41 5.93
C VAL A 49 -2.32 6.55 5.17
N ILE A 50 -3.33 7.17 5.77
CA ILE A 50 -4.62 7.45 5.13
C ILE A 50 -4.41 8.35 3.90
N ALA A 51 -3.58 9.41 4.03
CA ALA A 51 -3.27 10.29 2.91
C ALA A 51 -2.62 9.53 1.75
N THR A 52 -1.72 8.59 2.02
CA THR A 52 -1.11 7.75 0.99
C THR A 52 -2.15 6.89 0.26
N TYR A 53 -3.05 6.22 0.99
CA TYR A 53 -4.13 5.44 0.37
C TYR A 53 -5.07 6.29 -0.48
N LEU A 54 -5.40 7.50 -0.02
CA LEU A 54 -6.22 8.43 -0.80
C LEU A 54 -5.50 8.87 -2.09
N LEU A 55 -4.20 9.17 -2.00
CA LEU A 55 -3.39 9.51 -3.18
C LEU A 55 -3.30 8.36 -4.18
N GLU A 56 -3.28 7.12 -3.74
CA GLU A 56 -3.24 5.92 -4.60
C GLU A 56 -4.54 5.67 -5.38
N VAL A 57 -5.68 6.19 -4.91
CA VAL A 57 -6.95 6.13 -5.64
C VAL A 57 -7.00 7.16 -6.78
N ILE A 58 -6.35 8.30 -6.63
CA ILE A 58 -6.39 9.42 -7.59
C ILE A 58 -5.98 9.01 -9.02
N PRO A 59 -4.92 8.21 -9.26
CA PRO A 59 -4.56 7.77 -10.60
C PRO A 59 -5.68 7.00 -11.33
N SER A 60 -6.51 6.23 -10.61
CA SER A 60 -7.67 5.56 -11.20
C SER A 60 -8.70 6.56 -11.72
N ILE A 61 -8.97 7.59 -10.94
CA ILE A 61 -9.91 8.67 -11.30
C ILE A 61 -9.35 9.46 -12.49
N ILE A 62 -8.07 9.84 -12.44
CA ILE A 62 -7.41 10.57 -13.54
C ILE A 62 -7.50 9.77 -14.84
N THR A 63 -7.24 8.48 -14.82
CA THR A 63 -7.30 7.61 -15.99
C THR A 63 -8.69 7.66 -16.65
N ILE A 64 -9.76 7.53 -15.87
CA ILE A 64 -11.13 7.57 -16.36
C ILE A 64 -11.48 8.98 -16.89
N VAL A 65 -11.07 10.04 -16.18
CA VAL A 65 -11.32 11.44 -16.60
C VAL A 65 -10.58 11.76 -17.91
N LEU A 66 -9.36 11.28 -18.10
CA LEU A 66 -8.60 11.48 -19.33
C LEU A 66 -9.29 10.85 -20.53
N VAL A 67 -9.74 9.60 -20.38
CA VAL A 67 -10.49 8.91 -21.43
C VAL A 67 -11.84 9.62 -21.71
N GLY A 68 -12.56 10.03 -20.66
CA GLY A 68 -13.83 10.74 -20.78
C GLY A 68 -13.70 12.09 -21.50
N ARG A 69 -12.64 12.86 -21.24
CA ARG A 69 -12.38 14.13 -21.94
C ARG A 69 -12.07 13.96 -23.43
N MET A 70 -11.33 12.90 -23.77
CA MET A 70 -11.07 12.58 -25.17
C MET A 70 -12.36 12.24 -25.91
N THR A 71 -13.22 11.45 -25.28
CA THR A 71 -14.55 11.08 -25.76
C THR A 71 -15.42 12.32 -26.04
N THR A 72 -15.45 13.30 -25.14
CA THR A 72 -16.23 14.54 -25.30
C THR A 72 -15.67 15.45 -26.40
N ASN A 73 -14.36 15.51 -26.58
CA ASN A 73 -13.74 16.35 -27.60
C ASN A 73 -13.94 15.80 -29.02
N ASN A 74 -13.99 14.48 -29.18
CA ASN A 74 -14.22 13.83 -30.48
C ASN A 74 -15.72 13.73 -30.84
N GLY A 75 -16.62 13.75 -29.85
CA GLY A 75 -18.08 13.65 -30.06
C GLY A 75 -18.76 14.96 -30.49
N SER A 76 -17.99 15.99 -30.85
CA SER A 76 -18.55 17.22 -31.44
C SER A 76 -18.76 17.11 -32.97
N THR A 77 -18.44 15.99 -33.60
CA THR A 77 -18.79 15.67 -34.97
C THR A 77 -20.13 14.95 -35.00
N THR A 78 -20.99 15.33 -35.96
CA THR A 78 -22.40 14.97 -36.07
C THR A 78 -22.68 13.52 -36.47
N ASP A 79 -21.74 12.58 -36.28
CA ASP A 79 -21.89 11.17 -36.65
C ASP A 79 -22.19 10.31 -35.42
N ASP A 80 -23.37 9.72 -35.34
CA ASP A 80 -23.87 8.86 -34.26
C ASP A 80 -22.94 7.65 -33.96
N GLU A 81 -22.16 7.20 -34.97
CA GLU A 81 -21.20 6.09 -34.84
C GLU A 81 -19.96 6.48 -34.01
N ASP A 82 -19.44 7.71 -34.14
CA ASP A 82 -18.29 8.19 -33.39
C ASP A 82 -18.66 8.39 -31.89
N ASP A 83 -19.87 8.81 -31.59
CA ASP A 83 -20.39 8.93 -30.24
C ASP A 83 -20.55 7.54 -29.57
N ALA A 84 -21.00 6.53 -30.30
CA ALA A 84 -21.13 5.17 -29.79
C ALA A 84 -19.78 4.54 -29.49
N ASN A 85 -18.78 4.70 -30.35
CA ASN A 85 -17.41 4.23 -30.17
C ASN A 85 -16.73 4.93 -28.99
N SER A 86 -16.94 6.21 -28.85
CA SER A 86 -16.41 7.02 -27.76
C SER A 86 -16.92 6.57 -26.39
N LYS A 87 -18.23 6.30 -26.27
CA LYS A 87 -18.83 5.73 -25.05
C LYS A 87 -18.28 4.34 -24.77
N LEU A 88 -18.13 3.50 -25.78
CA LEU A 88 -17.57 2.15 -25.66
C LEU A 88 -16.14 2.18 -25.05
N HIS A 89 -15.29 3.13 -25.49
CA HIS A 89 -13.93 3.26 -24.95
C HIS A 89 -13.92 3.72 -23.49
N LEU A 90 -14.83 4.63 -23.09
CA LEU A 90 -14.98 5.08 -21.70
C LEU A 90 -15.45 3.93 -20.81
N ASP A 91 -16.46 3.20 -21.24
CA ASP A 91 -17.02 2.07 -20.49
C ASP A 91 -15.99 0.95 -20.35
N ALA A 92 -15.24 0.66 -21.44
CA ALA A 92 -14.16 -0.31 -21.44
C ALA A 92 -13.02 0.09 -20.50
N ALA A 93 -12.61 1.35 -20.50
CA ALA A 93 -11.57 1.85 -19.59
C ALA A 93 -12.00 1.79 -18.12
N ALA A 94 -13.24 2.19 -17.81
CA ALA A 94 -13.78 2.12 -16.46
C ALA A 94 -13.83 0.68 -15.94
N LEU A 95 -14.31 -0.24 -16.77
CA LEU A 95 -14.38 -1.67 -16.46
C LEU A 95 -12.99 -2.28 -16.28
N ALA A 96 -12.06 -1.94 -17.18
CA ALA A 96 -10.68 -2.38 -17.12
C ALA A 96 -9.98 -1.94 -15.83
N VAL A 97 -10.12 -0.66 -15.44
CA VAL A 97 -9.56 -0.12 -14.20
C VAL A 97 -10.16 -0.81 -12.98
N MET A 98 -11.48 -1.05 -12.97
CA MET A 98 -12.15 -1.75 -11.87
C MET A 98 -11.66 -3.19 -11.76
N TYR A 99 -11.62 -3.93 -12.85
CA TYR A 99 -11.15 -5.32 -12.89
C TYR A 99 -9.69 -5.44 -12.47
N PHE A 100 -8.82 -4.56 -12.98
CA PHE A 100 -7.41 -4.50 -12.62
C PHE A 100 -7.21 -4.22 -11.12
N ASN A 101 -7.99 -3.32 -10.54
CA ASN A 101 -7.92 -3.02 -9.12
C ASN A 101 -8.35 -4.21 -8.25
N ILE A 102 -9.43 -4.91 -8.64
CA ILE A 102 -9.96 -6.06 -7.87
C ILE A 102 -9.05 -7.27 -8.01
N VAL A 103 -8.73 -7.67 -9.23
CA VAL A 103 -7.96 -8.89 -9.48
C VAL A 103 -6.47 -8.67 -9.26
N GLY A 104 -5.93 -7.56 -9.78
CA GLY A 104 -4.51 -7.23 -9.69
C GLY A 104 -4.12 -6.71 -8.32
N ILE A 105 -4.62 -5.53 -7.96
CA ILE A 105 -4.12 -4.81 -6.78
C ILE A 105 -4.63 -5.44 -5.49
N ALA A 106 -5.93 -5.70 -5.34
CA ALA A 106 -6.49 -6.19 -4.08
C ALA A 106 -5.96 -7.57 -3.69
N THR A 107 -5.69 -8.46 -4.65
CA THR A 107 -5.08 -9.77 -4.39
C THR A 107 -3.68 -9.63 -3.81
N GLY A 108 -2.84 -8.77 -4.39
CA GLY A 108 -1.49 -8.49 -3.89
C GLY A 108 -1.51 -7.84 -2.51
N LEU A 109 -2.37 -6.84 -2.30
CA LEU A 109 -2.54 -6.19 -1.00
C LEU A 109 -2.97 -7.18 0.08
N GLY A 110 -3.93 -8.08 -0.22
CA GLY A 110 -4.40 -9.08 0.73
C GLY A 110 -3.28 -9.99 1.23
N LEU A 111 -2.39 -10.43 0.34
CA LEU A 111 -1.23 -11.26 0.73
C LEU A 111 -0.19 -10.48 1.55
N LEU A 112 0.00 -9.21 1.25
CA LEU A 112 0.97 -8.36 1.96
C LEU A 112 0.49 -7.90 3.33
N THR A 113 -0.78 -8.08 3.70
CA THR A 113 -1.26 -7.77 5.06
C THR A 113 -0.56 -8.61 6.14
N ALA A 114 -0.09 -9.82 5.81
CA ALA A 114 0.74 -10.60 6.72
C ALA A 114 2.06 -9.90 7.09
N LEU A 115 2.60 -9.09 6.18
CA LEU A 115 3.82 -8.33 6.43
C LEU A 115 3.60 -7.21 7.47
N ASP A 116 2.40 -6.64 7.56
CA ASP A 116 2.08 -5.59 8.54
C ASP A 116 2.33 -6.10 9.97
N THR A 117 1.81 -7.29 10.28
CA THR A 117 1.97 -7.92 11.60
C THR A 117 3.39 -8.41 11.85
N LEU A 118 4.00 -9.08 10.86
CA LEU A 118 5.33 -9.67 11.01
C LEU A 118 6.43 -8.60 11.10
N CYS A 119 6.37 -7.57 10.29
CA CYS A 119 7.35 -6.48 10.33
C CYS A 119 7.17 -5.62 11.59
N ALA A 120 5.93 -5.32 12.01
CA ALA A 120 5.68 -4.56 13.23
C ALA A 120 6.17 -5.30 14.47
N SER A 121 5.92 -6.61 14.58
CA SER A 121 6.42 -7.43 15.70
C SER A 121 7.94 -7.55 15.71
N ALA A 122 8.58 -7.71 14.55
CA ALA A 122 10.04 -7.77 14.44
C ALA A 122 10.70 -6.43 14.75
N HIS A 123 10.08 -5.32 14.35
CA HIS A 123 10.53 -3.97 14.70
C HIS A 123 10.44 -3.72 16.20
N GLY A 124 9.30 -4.04 16.82
CA GLY A 124 9.13 -3.92 18.27
C GLY A 124 10.09 -4.80 19.08
N ALA A 125 10.51 -5.95 18.53
CA ALA A 125 11.54 -6.80 19.12
C ALA A 125 12.99 -6.37 18.80
N ASN A 126 13.19 -5.25 18.10
CA ASN A 126 14.48 -4.73 17.63
C ASN A 126 15.31 -5.75 16.82
N GLN A 127 14.65 -6.45 15.88
CA GLN A 127 15.23 -7.51 15.06
C GLN A 127 15.14 -7.19 13.55
N PRO A 128 15.89 -6.21 13.04
CA PRO A 128 15.82 -5.79 11.63
C PRO A 128 16.20 -6.89 10.64
N THR A 129 17.08 -7.81 11.02
CA THR A 129 17.44 -8.97 10.20
C THR A 129 16.23 -9.89 9.94
N LYS A 130 15.33 -10.06 10.92
CA LYS A 130 14.09 -10.82 10.72
C LYS A 130 13.11 -10.10 9.79
N MET A 131 13.05 -8.77 9.84
CA MET A 131 12.26 -7.99 8.89
C MET A 131 12.72 -8.27 7.45
N GLY A 132 14.05 -8.35 7.22
CA GLY A 132 14.63 -8.75 5.93
C GLY A 132 14.20 -10.16 5.49
N GLN A 133 14.20 -11.13 6.40
CA GLN A 133 13.76 -12.50 6.10
C GLN A 133 12.26 -12.55 5.73
N TYR A 134 11.41 -11.79 6.42
CA TYR A 134 9.99 -11.71 6.08
C TYR A 134 9.76 -11.03 4.74
N LEU A 135 10.51 -9.95 4.44
CA LEU A 135 10.48 -9.30 3.14
C LEU A 135 10.88 -10.26 2.02
N LEU A 136 11.97 -11.02 2.18
CA LEU A 136 12.40 -12.02 1.19
C LEU A 136 11.33 -13.09 0.96
N THR A 137 10.71 -13.58 2.05
CA THR A 137 9.64 -14.58 1.95
C THR A 137 8.43 -14.01 1.23
N SER A 138 8.06 -12.75 1.51
CA SER A 138 6.95 -12.09 0.83
C SER A 138 7.24 -11.85 -0.66
N ILE A 139 8.46 -11.47 -1.04
CA ILE A 139 8.84 -11.34 -2.45
C ILE A 139 8.66 -12.67 -3.18
N PHE A 140 9.07 -13.78 -2.57
CA PHE A 140 8.88 -15.11 -3.19
C PHE A 140 7.40 -15.45 -3.39
N VAL A 141 6.56 -15.22 -2.38
CA VAL A 141 5.10 -15.41 -2.47
C VAL A 141 4.51 -14.49 -3.54
N MET A 142 4.98 -13.22 -3.60
CA MET A 142 4.51 -12.24 -4.57
C MET A 142 4.86 -12.63 -6.01
N VAL A 143 6.03 -13.22 -6.26
CA VAL A 143 6.40 -13.70 -7.60
C VAL A 143 5.45 -14.81 -8.05
N ILE A 144 5.11 -15.74 -7.17
CA ILE A 144 4.13 -16.80 -7.49
C ILE A 144 2.76 -16.18 -7.77
N THR A 145 2.33 -15.26 -6.92
CA THR A 145 1.05 -14.55 -7.09
C THR A 145 1.02 -13.74 -8.38
N LEU A 146 2.13 -13.08 -8.73
CA LEU A 146 2.25 -12.32 -9.96
C LEU A 146 2.03 -13.20 -11.21
N CYS A 147 2.55 -14.43 -11.20
CA CYS A 147 2.31 -15.39 -12.29
C CYS A 147 0.83 -15.74 -12.42
N VAL A 148 0.16 -16.04 -11.29
CA VAL A 148 -1.26 -16.41 -11.28
C VAL A 148 -2.14 -15.22 -11.68
N VAL A 149 -1.95 -14.08 -11.02
CA VAL A 149 -2.73 -12.84 -11.29
C VAL A 149 -2.46 -12.33 -12.70
N GLY A 150 -1.20 -12.36 -13.17
CA GLY A 150 -0.84 -11.98 -14.50
C GLY A 150 -1.54 -12.84 -15.56
N MET A 151 -1.64 -14.15 -15.32
CA MET A 151 -2.38 -15.05 -16.22
C MET A 151 -3.89 -14.72 -16.25
N VAL A 152 -4.49 -14.48 -15.09
CA VAL A 152 -5.92 -14.09 -15.00
C VAL A 152 -6.17 -12.75 -15.70
N LEU A 153 -5.28 -11.77 -15.52
CA LEU A 153 -5.41 -10.46 -16.14
C LEU A 153 -5.16 -10.50 -17.65
N TYR A 154 -4.26 -11.36 -18.12
CA TYR A 154 -4.05 -11.56 -19.56
C TYR A 154 -5.30 -12.12 -20.24
N HIS A 155 -6.09 -12.94 -19.57
CA HIS A 155 -7.38 -13.46 -20.04
C HIS A 155 -8.58 -12.59 -19.64
N THR A 156 -8.39 -11.28 -19.39
CA THR A 156 -9.48 -10.36 -19.00
C THR A 156 -10.64 -10.38 -19.99
N SER A 157 -10.38 -10.36 -21.28
CA SER A 157 -11.42 -10.41 -22.34
C SER A 157 -12.32 -11.62 -22.16
N ASP A 158 -11.74 -12.81 -22.03
CA ASP A 158 -12.48 -14.07 -21.91
C ASP A 158 -13.27 -14.12 -20.61
N ALA A 159 -12.67 -13.66 -19.51
CA ALA A 159 -13.31 -13.58 -18.20
C ALA A 159 -14.53 -12.64 -18.22
N LEU A 160 -14.43 -11.47 -18.85
CA LEU A 160 -15.52 -10.52 -18.94
C LEU A 160 -16.68 -11.02 -19.81
N VAL A 161 -16.37 -11.73 -20.90
CA VAL A 161 -17.39 -12.41 -21.72
C VAL A 161 -18.12 -13.50 -20.91
N LEU A 162 -17.38 -14.27 -20.09
CA LEU A 162 -17.96 -15.27 -19.20
C LEU A 162 -18.93 -14.66 -18.17
N PHE A 163 -18.67 -13.43 -17.74
CA PHE A 163 -19.58 -12.66 -16.88
C PHE A 163 -20.80 -12.05 -17.63
N GLY A 164 -20.92 -12.31 -18.93
CA GLY A 164 -22.08 -11.91 -19.72
C GLY A 164 -21.96 -10.53 -20.37
N LEU A 165 -20.75 -9.93 -20.42
CA LEU A 165 -20.54 -8.68 -21.12
C LEU A 165 -20.45 -8.91 -22.65
N SER A 166 -20.77 -7.85 -23.42
CA SER A 166 -20.66 -7.90 -24.88
C SER A 166 -19.21 -8.11 -25.32
N GLN A 167 -18.99 -8.87 -26.38
CA GLN A 167 -17.66 -9.17 -26.93
C GLN A 167 -16.88 -7.90 -27.23
N SER A 168 -17.52 -6.86 -27.77
CA SER A 168 -16.87 -5.60 -28.10
C SER A 168 -16.33 -4.88 -26.86
N LEU A 169 -17.15 -4.79 -25.78
CA LEU A 169 -16.76 -4.15 -24.53
C LEU A 169 -15.65 -4.94 -23.83
N ALA A 170 -15.79 -6.25 -23.76
CA ALA A 170 -14.80 -7.14 -23.12
C ALA A 170 -13.44 -7.11 -23.83
N SER A 171 -13.42 -7.10 -25.18
CA SER A 171 -12.20 -7.01 -25.96
C SER A 171 -11.46 -5.68 -25.74
N ASN A 172 -12.17 -4.55 -25.77
CA ASN A 172 -11.58 -3.24 -25.51
C ASN A 172 -11.05 -3.13 -24.07
N ALA A 173 -11.78 -3.65 -23.09
CA ALA A 173 -11.35 -3.68 -21.71
C ALA A 173 -10.09 -4.56 -21.52
N GLY A 174 -10.04 -5.72 -22.19
CA GLY A 174 -8.86 -6.59 -22.19
C GLY A 174 -7.61 -5.89 -22.72
N ILE A 175 -7.72 -5.25 -23.90
CA ILE A 175 -6.62 -4.47 -24.47
C ILE A 175 -6.13 -3.39 -23.50
N PHE A 176 -7.04 -2.69 -22.82
CA PHE A 176 -6.67 -1.67 -21.85
C PHE A 176 -5.91 -2.26 -20.66
N VAL A 177 -6.34 -3.43 -20.13
CA VAL A 177 -5.65 -4.16 -19.07
C VAL A 177 -4.27 -4.62 -19.50
N ASP A 178 -4.09 -5.07 -20.75
CA ASP A 178 -2.79 -5.49 -21.28
C ASP A 178 -1.74 -4.37 -21.21
N TYR A 179 -2.14 -3.13 -21.48
CA TYR A 179 -1.27 -1.95 -21.30
C TYR A 179 -1.01 -1.60 -19.83
N MET A 180 -1.85 -2.03 -18.90
CA MET A 180 -1.65 -1.84 -17.46
C MET A 180 -0.82 -2.96 -16.82
N LEU A 181 -0.78 -4.15 -17.42
CA LEU A 181 -0.15 -5.35 -16.89
C LEU A 181 1.32 -5.15 -16.49
N PRO A 182 2.19 -4.47 -17.28
CA PRO A 182 3.60 -4.27 -16.90
C PRO A 182 3.79 -3.47 -15.62
N GLY A 183 2.78 -2.74 -15.16
CA GLY A 183 2.82 -1.98 -13.90
C GLY A 183 2.71 -2.82 -12.63
N ILE A 184 2.14 -4.04 -12.71
CA ILE A 184 1.85 -4.87 -11.53
C ILE A 184 3.10 -5.26 -10.74
N PRO A 185 4.19 -5.76 -11.33
CA PRO A 185 5.37 -6.13 -10.56
C PRO A 185 5.95 -4.95 -9.79
N PHE A 186 5.87 -3.73 -10.33
CA PHE A 186 6.37 -2.54 -9.67
C PHE A 186 5.48 -2.10 -8.51
N ILE A 187 4.15 -2.18 -8.66
CA ILE A 187 3.25 -1.85 -7.56
C ILE A 187 3.36 -2.89 -6.43
N TYR A 188 3.55 -4.16 -6.73
CA TYR A 188 3.78 -5.19 -5.72
C TYR A 188 5.10 -4.97 -4.98
N ALA A 189 6.17 -4.63 -5.68
CA ALA A 189 7.46 -4.30 -5.07
C ALA A 189 7.36 -3.03 -4.21
N TYR A 190 6.65 -2.00 -4.68
CA TYR A 190 6.34 -0.80 -3.90
C TYR A 190 5.60 -1.13 -2.62
N GLU A 191 4.54 -1.94 -2.71
CA GLU A 191 3.71 -2.33 -1.56
C GLU A 191 4.53 -3.08 -0.50
N ALA A 192 5.40 -3.99 -0.90
CA ALA A 192 6.27 -4.70 0.02
C ALA A 192 7.21 -3.75 0.79
N LEU A 193 7.83 -2.78 0.09
CA LEU A 193 8.67 -1.76 0.73
C LEU A 193 7.86 -0.79 1.58
N ARG A 194 6.66 -0.43 1.15
CA ARG A 194 5.74 0.40 1.92
C ARG A 194 5.42 -0.22 3.27
N LYS A 195 5.11 -1.52 3.32
CA LYS A 195 4.87 -2.24 4.58
C LYS A 195 6.08 -2.20 5.53
N LEU A 196 7.28 -2.32 4.97
CA LEU A 196 8.52 -2.22 5.73
C LEU A 196 8.71 -0.80 6.32
N SER A 197 8.44 0.24 5.53
CA SER A 197 8.51 1.64 5.97
C SER A 197 7.45 1.97 7.02
N GLN A 198 6.22 1.48 6.83
CA GLN A 198 5.13 1.67 7.79
C GLN A 198 5.42 1.04 9.15
N ALA A 199 6.00 -0.16 9.18
CA ALA A 199 6.37 -0.83 10.42
C ALA A 199 7.40 -0.03 11.25
N ARG A 200 8.16 0.87 10.60
CA ARG A 200 9.15 1.77 11.22
C ARG A 200 8.63 3.19 11.47
N ASN A 201 7.37 3.45 11.17
CA ASN A 201 6.77 4.79 11.20
C ASN A 201 7.45 5.81 10.25
N GLU A 202 8.17 5.33 9.22
CA GLU A 202 8.79 6.18 8.21
C GLU A 202 7.86 6.35 7.02
N THR A 203 6.97 7.34 7.11
CA THR A 203 5.91 7.56 6.11
C THR A 203 6.33 8.48 4.96
N THR A 204 7.40 9.28 5.14
CA THR A 204 7.83 10.30 4.17
C THR A 204 8.12 9.74 2.76
N PRO A 205 8.92 8.65 2.60
CA PRO A 205 9.23 8.12 1.27
C PRO A 205 7.99 7.64 0.51
N MET A 206 7.02 7.06 1.21
CA MET A 206 5.81 6.54 0.57
C MET A 206 4.83 7.64 0.16
N VAL A 207 4.68 8.71 0.98
CA VAL A 207 3.87 9.89 0.60
C VAL A 207 4.47 10.57 -0.62
N LEU A 208 5.80 10.74 -0.65
CA LEU A 208 6.50 11.33 -1.79
C LEU A 208 6.31 10.49 -3.06
N ALA A 209 6.42 9.17 -2.97
CA ALA A 209 6.20 8.25 -4.08
C ALA A 209 4.77 8.34 -4.62
N ALA A 210 3.77 8.39 -3.73
CA ALA A 210 2.37 8.52 -4.12
C ALA A 210 2.10 9.85 -4.84
N VAL A 211 2.60 10.98 -4.32
CA VAL A 211 2.45 12.29 -4.95
C VAL A 211 3.11 12.31 -6.33
N LEU A 212 4.35 11.84 -6.45
CA LEU A 212 5.07 11.81 -7.73
C LEU A 212 4.39 10.88 -8.73
N SER A 213 3.86 9.74 -8.29
CA SER A 213 3.07 8.83 -9.13
C SER A 213 1.84 9.53 -9.73
N VAL A 214 1.10 10.29 -8.90
CA VAL A 214 -0.06 11.06 -9.37
C VAL A 214 0.36 12.11 -10.41
N LEU A 215 1.45 12.84 -10.17
CA LEU A 215 1.96 13.85 -11.10
C LEU A 215 2.42 13.24 -12.43
N VAL A 216 3.14 12.11 -12.36
CA VAL A 216 3.58 11.39 -13.56
C VAL A 216 2.39 10.81 -14.32
N ASN A 217 1.42 10.20 -13.63
CA ASN A 217 0.20 9.70 -14.26
C ASN A 217 -0.59 10.82 -14.96
N ALA A 218 -0.81 11.96 -14.28
CA ALA A 218 -1.54 13.09 -14.85
C ALA A 218 -0.79 13.72 -16.04
N GLY A 219 0.50 13.99 -15.87
CA GLY A 219 1.32 14.63 -16.91
C GLY A 219 1.54 13.77 -18.13
N SER A 220 1.98 12.51 -17.93
CA SER A 220 2.15 11.56 -19.04
C SER A 220 0.81 11.20 -19.69
N GLY A 221 -0.26 11.08 -18.89
CA GLY A 221 -1.59 10.79 -19.40
C GLY A 221 -2.12 11.90 -20.30
N TYR A 222 -2.00 13.15 -19.86
CA TYR A 222 -2.37 14.29 -20.71
C TYR A 222 -1.58 14.32 -22.01
N TYR A 223 -0.26 14.07 -21.96
CA TYR A 223 0.59 14.05 -23.15
C TYR A 223 0.26 12.86 -24.07
N LEU A 224 0.18 11.64 -23.54
CA LEU A 224 -0.03 10.43 -24.33
C LEU A 224 -1.42 10.40 -24.97
N VAL A 225 -2.46 10.87 -24.27
CA VAL A 225 -3.82 10.90 -24.80
C VAL A 225 -3.99 11.95 -25.91
N ASN A 226 -3.40 13.15 -25.76
CA ASN A 226 -3.67 14.26 -26.69
C ASN A 226 -2.65 14.39 -27.82
N TYR A 227 -1.39 13.93 -27.63
CA TYR A 227 -0.29 14.21 -28.57
C TYR A 227 0.30 12.93 -29.19
N THR A 228 -0.21 11.74 -28.87
CA THR A 228 0.29 10.49 -29.47
C THR A 228 -0.84 9.73 -30.18
N SER A 229 -0.44 8.79 -31.03
CA SER A 229 -1.39 7.90 -31.74
C SER A 229 -2.04 6.84 -30.83
N LEU A 230 -1.67 6.78 -29.54
CA LEU A 230 -2.25 5.84 -28.58
C LEU A 230 -3.69 6.19 -28.21
N GLY A 231 -4.05 7.48 -28.30
CA GLY A 231 -5.39 7.94 -27.98
C GLY A 231 -5.80 7.54 -26.56
N TRP A 232 -6.97 6.92 -26.40
CA TRP A 232 -7.50 6.49 -25.10
C TRP A 232 -6.62 5.45 -24.38
N LEU A 233 -5.86 4.62 -25.10
CA LEU A 233 -4.88 3.69 -24.51
C LEU A 233 -3.70 4.40 -23.85
N GLY A 234 -3.43 5.66 -24.23
CA GLY A 234 -2.43 6.50 -23.59
C GLY A 234 -2.68 6.68 -22.08
N ALA A 235 -3.95 6.64 -21.64
CA ALA A 235 -4.30 6.70 -20.23
C ALA A 235 -3.88 5.42 -19.47
N ALA A 236 -3.96 4.24 -20.10
CA ALA A 236 -3.48 2.98 -19.52
C ALA A 236 -1.95 2.97 -19.38
N VAL A 237 -1.23 3.43 -20.42
CA VAL A 237 0.23 3.56 -20.39
C VAL A 237 0.67 4.54 -19.30
N ALA A 238 0.01 5.68 -19.19
CA ALA A 238 0.29 6.67 -18.13
C ALA A 238 0.12 6.11 -16.73
N ARG A 239 -0.93 5.30 -16.52
CA ARG A 239 -1.16 4.58 -15.27
C ARG A 239 -0.01 3.64 -14.94
N THR A 240 0.44 2.89 -15.93
CA THR A 240 1.59 1.99 -15.80
C THR A 240 2.87 2.74 -15.45
N LEU A 241 3.14 3.86 -16.10
CA LEU A 241 4.29 4.72 -15.77
C LEU A 241 4.22 5.27 -14.33
N GLY A 242 3.03 5.70 -13.89
CA GLY A 242 2.81 6.10 -12.50
C GLY A 242 3.14 4.99 -11.50
N ASN A 243 2.69 3.76 -11.78
CA ASN A 243 2.98 2.61 -10.93
C ASN A 243 4.49 2.24 -10.94
N MET A 244 5.14 2.32 -12.10
CA MET A 244 6.57 2.00 -12.25
C MET A 244 7.47 2.92 -11.44
N ILE A 245 7.12 4.20 -11.31
CA ILE A 245 7.96 5.18 -10.60
C ILE A 245 7.86 5.07 -9.08
N MET A 246 6.78 4.48 -8.54
CA MET A 246 6.58 4.36 -7.09
C MET A 246 7.67 3.55 -6.40
N PHE A 247 8.03 2.40 -6.97
CA PHE A 247 9.04 1.51 -6.42
C PHE A 247 10.43 2.17 -6.28
N PRO A 248 11.04 2.73 -7.35
CA PRO A 248 12.35 3.37 -7.23
C PRO A 248 12.35 4.56 -6.28
N ILE A 249 11.27 5.34 -6.19
CA ILE A 249 11.20 6.49 -5.27
C ILE A 249 11.24 6.02 -3.82
N VAL A 250 10.43 5.01 -3.45
CA VAL A 250 10.46 4.47 -2.08
C VAL A 250 11.80 3.84 -1.78
N PHE A 251 12.36 3.06 -2.69
CA PHE A 251 13.67 2.43 -2.51
C PHE A 251 14.79 3.45 -2.31
N ILE A 252 14.84 4.49 -3.14
CA ILE A 252 15.81 5.58 -3.05
C ILE A 252 15.57 6.37 -1.75
N GLY A 253 14.32 6.68 -1.42
CA GLY A 253 13.95 7.37 -0.18
C GLY A 253 14.44 6.60 1.06
N MET A 254 14.20 5.30 1.13
CA MET A 254 14.70 4.45 2.22
C MET A 254 16.24 4.41 2.26
N TYR A 255 16.89 4.35 1.11
CA TYR A 255 18.35 4.34 1.02
C TYR A 255 18.98 5.62 1.58
N PHE A 256 18.39 6.78 1.35
CA PHE A 256 18.90 8.05 1.87
C PHE A 256 18.50 8.30 3.34
N THR A 257 17.36 7.79 3.78
CA THR A 257 16.86 8.01 5.15
C THR A 257 17.60 7.15 6.16
N ASP A 258 17.84 5.86 5.84
CA ASP A 258 18.48 4.93 6.78
C ASP A 258 19.23 3.80 6.05
N ARG A 259 20.43 4.14 5.63
CA ARG A 259 21.32 3.20 4.95
C ARG A 259 21.76 2.03 5.84
N GLU A 260 21.89 2.27 7.14
CA GLU A 260 22.31 1.25 8.10
C GLU A 260 21.25 0.17 8.26
N PHE A 261 20.00 0.58 8.41
CA PHE A 261 18.85 -0.33 8.45
C PHE A 261 18.76 -1.17 7.17
N LEU A 262 18.87 -0.55 6.01
CA LEU A 262 18.84 -1.27 4.74
C LEU A 262 19.92 -2.33 4.66
N SER A 263 21.12 -2.05 5.18
CA SER A 263 22.23 -3.03 5.25
C SER A 263 21.91 -4.20 6.18
N GLN A 264 21.21 -3.95 7.30
CA GLN A 264 20.80 -4.99 8.24
C GLN A 264 19.67 -5.85 7.69
N VAL A 265 18.71 -5.25 6.98
CA VAL A 265 17.68 -5.96 6.22
C VAL A 265 18.32 -6.85 5.15
N TRP A 266 19.31 -6.31 4.42
CA TRP A 266 20.04 -7.05 3.40
C TRP A 266 20.85 -8.22 3.99
N ALA A 267 21.43 -8.06 5.17
CA ALA A 267 22.06 -9.17 5.90
C ALA A 267 21.09 -10.32 6.20
N GLY A 268 19.81 -10.03 6.40
CA GLY A 268 18.76 -11.04 6.56
C GLY A 268 18.57 -11.95 5.34
N PHE A 269 18.80 -11.44 4.14
CA PHE A 269 18.78 -12.24 2.91
C PHE A 269 19.92 -13.27 2.88
N GLN A 270 21.12 -12.89 3.36
CA GLN A 270 22.30 -13.77 3.36
C GLN A 270 22.22 -14.87 4.42
N VAL A 271 21.65 -14.58 5.60
CA VAL A 271 21.52 -15.58 6.68
C VAL A 271 20.64 -16.76 6.27
N LYS A 272 19.58 -16.53 5.51
CA LYS A 272 18.72 -17.61 5.01
C LYS A 272 19.46 -18.53 4.03
N GLU A 273 20.34 -17.96 3.21
CA GLU A 273 21.20 -18.73 2.30
C GLU A 273 22.22 -19.59 3.06
N ALA A 274 22.79 -19.06 4.14
CA ALA A 274 23.73 -19.78 5.00
C ALA A 274 23.05 -20.96 5.73
N ILE A 275 21.84 -20.76 6.25
CA ILE A 275 21.06 -21.83 6.92
C ILE A 275 20.69 -22.93 5.94
N THR A 276 20.29 -22.59 4.72
CA THR A 276 19.95 -23.58 3.67
C THR A 276 21.18 -24.40 3.24
N LYS A 277 22.36 -23.76 3.16
CA LYS A 277 23.64 -24.45 2.86
C LYS A 277 24.15 -25.35 3.98
N GLN A 278 23.74 -25.13 5.23
CA GLN A 278 24.08 -25.98 6.38
C GLN A 278 23.10 -27.15 6.57
N ALA A 279 21.93 -27.08 5.95
CA ALA A 279 20.90 -28.11 6.03
C ALA A 279 20.94 -29.14 4.88
N ILE A 280 21.88 -28.97 3.93
CA ILE A 280 22.22 -29.92 2.86
C ILE A 280 23.59 -30.55 3.17
#